data_fa5bdf88f0de53c33a49343b829a8597
#
_entry.id   fa5bdf88f0de53c33a49343b829a8597
#
_cell.length_a   1.000
_cell.length_b   1.000
_cell.length_c   1.000
_cell.angle_alpha   90.00
_cell.angle_beta   90.00
_cell.angle_gamma   90.00
#
_symmetry.space_group_name_H-M   'P 1'
#
loop_
_entity.id
_entity.type
_entity.pdbx_description
1 polymer ?
#
loop_
_entity_poly.entity_id
_entity_poly.type
_entity_poly.pdbx_seq_one_letter_code
_entity_poly.pdbx_strand_id
1 'polypeptide(L)'
;YGLHIESLQKLIPKYDLLITVDCGITALDEVDYAKDKIDMIITDHHLPREILPDAFAIINPTQTQCNYPNKNLCGVGVAFKLCQGLYQSLNKDIHELENYLDIVALGTIADIVPLVDENRRIVKKGLANIQNLGIKTLIEICNYDENNINTGHIGFGVAPRLNAAGRLTHASALFLLRINRTSSPLKVV
;
A
#
# COMPACT_ATOMS: atom_id res chain seq x y z
N TYR A 1 -3.31 6.91 13.20
CA TYR A 1 -2.80 6.78 11.83
C TYR A 1 -1.35 7.29 11.79
N GLY A 2 -0.48 6.62 11.06
CA GLY A 2 0.92 6.98 10.96
C GLY A 2 1.83 6.24 11.94
N LEU A 3 3.10 6.68 11.99
CA LEU A 3 4.09 6.17 12.92
C LEU A 3 3.87 6.73 14.32
N HIS A 4 4.18 5.91 15.32
CA HIS A 4 4.14 6.30 16.73
C HIS A 4 5.36 5.72 17.45
N ILE A 5 6.01 6.52 18.30
CA ILE A 5 7.19 6.13 19.07
C ILE A 5 6.93 4.87 19.90
N GLU A 6 5.75 4.75 20.52
CA GLU A 6 5.36 3.57 21.30
C GLU A 6 5.34 2.27 20.49
N SER A 7 4.95 2.36 19.21
CA SER A 7 5.02 1.23 18.27
C SER A 7 6.45 0.90 17.91
N LEU A 8 7.28 1.91 17.64
CA LEU A 8 8.71 1.75 17.33
C LEU A 8 9.47 1.09 18.49
N GLN A 9 9.16 1.47 19.74
CA GLN A 9 9.76 0.84 20.94
C GLN A 9 9.53 -0.68 20.99
N LYS A 10 8.39 -1.15 20.46
CA LYS A 10 8.05 -2.58 20.42
C LYS A 10 8.66 -3.31 19.23
N LEU A 11 8.93 -2.59 18.13
CA LEU A 11 9.41 -3.16 16.87
C LEU A 11 10.94 -3.21 16.81
N ILE A 12 11.63 -2.13 17.20
CA ILE A 12 13.09 -1.99 17.13
C ILE A 12 13.84 -3.20 17.74
N PRO A 13 13.46 -3.75 18.91
CA PRO A 13 14.17 -4.90 19.47
C PRO A 13 13.99 -6.21 18.71
N LYS A 14 13.12 -6.25 17.71
CA LYS A 14 12.70 -7.50 17.05
C LYS A 14 13.06 -7.56 15.57
N TYR A 15 13.37 -6.42 14.95
CA TYR A 15 13.56 -6.31 13.51
C TYR A 15 14.75 -5.41 13.20
N ASP A 16 15.41 -5.71 12.09
CA ASP A 16 16.56 -4.94 11.57
C ASP A 16 16.14 -3.91 10.53
N LEU A 17 14.98 -4.08 9.92
CA LEU A 17 14.44 -3.21 8.89
C LEU A 17 12.95 -2.95 9.12
N LEU A 18 12.55 -1.68 9.02
CA LEU A 18 11.15 -1.24 9.00
C LEU A 18 10.83 -0.58 7.66
N ILE A 19 9.78 -1.05 7.01
CA ILE A 19 9.27 -0.41 5.78
C ILE A 19 7.88 0.15 6.09
N THR A 20 7.72 1.46 5.95
CA THR A 20 6.39 2.08 6.06
C THR A 20 5.66 2.01 4.73
N VAL A 21 4.35 1.93 4.77
CA VAL A 21 3.50 1.97 3.58
C VAL A 21 2.40 2.99 3.82
N ASP A 22 2.26 3.94 2.91
CA ASP A 22 1.23 4.99 2.95
C ASP A 22 1.36 5.97 4.13
N CYS A 23 2.53 6.06 4.73
CA CYS A 23 2.81 6.98 5.83
C CYS A 23 4.31 7.17 6.04
N GLY A 24 4.67 8.19 6.82
CA GLY A 24 6.03 8.39 7.32
C GLY A 24 6.74 9.61 6.76
N ILE A 25 6.33 10.17 5.61
CA ILE A 25 7.03 11.33 5.00
C ILE A 25 7.03 12.59 5.89
N THR A 26 6.13 12.68 6.84
CA THR A 26 6.04 13.80 7.79
C THR A 26 6.44 13.44 9.22
N ALA A 27 6.86 12.19 9.46
CA ALA A 27 7.15 11.63 10.78
C ALA A 27 8.61 11.89 11.20
N LEU A 28 8.98 13.16 11.38
CA LEU A 28 10.35 13.58 11.68
C LEU A 28 10.82 13.03 13.03
N ASP A 29 10.03 13.21 14.09
CA ASP A 29 10.40 12.84 15.47
C ASP A 29 10.47 11.31 15.62
N GLU A 30 9.57 10.58 14.97
CA GLU A 30 9.54 9.12 15.00
C GLU A 30 10.74 8.52 14.26
N VAL A 31 11.10 9.09 13.11
CA VAL A 31 12.26 8.64 12.35
C VAL A 31 13.56 8.98 13.07
N ASP A 32 13.67 10.17 13.66
CA ASP A 32 14.83 10.55 14.47
C ASP A 32 14.97 9.64 15.70
N TYR A 33 13.86 9.29 16.34
CA TYR A 33 13.87 8.32 17.44
C TYR A 33 14.37 6.93 16.99
N ALA A 34 14.05 6.49 15.77
CA ALA A 34 14.46 5.20 15.22
C ALA A 34 15.90 5.18 14.67
N LYS A 35 16.46 6.36 14.37
CA LYS A 35 17.79 6.53 13.82
C LYS A 35 18.83 5.77 14.67
N ASP A 36 19.79 5.16 13.99
CA ASP A 36 20.86 4.34 14.57
C ASP A 36 20.38 3.08 15.35
N LYS A 37 19.07 2.80 15.35
CA LYS A 37 18.50 1.64 16.03
C LYS A 37 17.88 0.62 15.07
N ILE A 38 17.37 1.07 13.93
CA ILE A 38 16.78 0.24 12.90
C ILE A 38 16.84 0.96 11.56
N ASP A 39 17.12 0.22 10.48
CA ASP A 39 17.01 0.78 9.14
C ASP A 39 15.54 1.02 8.78
N MET A 40 15.23 2.22 8.29
CA MET A 40 13.87 2.60 7.93
C MET A 40 13.77 3.00 6.48
N ILE A 41 12.88 2.34 5.73
CA ILE A 41 12.49 2.73 4.37
C ILE A 41 11.07 3.31 4.44
N ILE A 42 10.93 4.55 4.02
CA ILE A 42 9.62 5.21 3.94
C ILE A 42 9.08 5.05 2.52
N THR A 43 7.91 4.43 2.37
CA THR A 43 7.13 4.46 1.14
C THR A 43 5.84 5.23 1.39
N ASP A 44 5.68 6.37 0.72
CA ASP A 44 4.57 7.29 0.96
C ASP A 44 4.22 8.05 -0.33
N HIS A 45 3.08 8.71 -0.37
CA HIS A 45 2.64 9.55 -1.48
C HIS A 45 2.14 10.93 -1.02
N HIS A 46 2.03 11.12 0.29
CA HIS A 46 1.63 12.41 0.85
C HIS A 46 2.65 13.50 0.56
N LEU A 47 2.21 14.75 0.61
CA LEU A 47 3.09 15.89 0.39
C LEU A 47 4.15 15.99 1.50
N PRO A 48 5.43 16.05 1.16
CA PRO A 48 6.49 16.21 2.14
C PRO A 48 6.45 17.62 2.75
N ARG A 49 7.05 17.76 3.93
CA ARG A 49 7.42 19.06 4.51
C ARG A 49 8.70 19.57 3.86
N GLU A 50 9.11 20.81 4.20
CA GLU A 50 10.39 21.38 3.75
C GLU A 50 11.57 20.51 4.20
N ILE A 51 11.50 19.96 5.42
CA ILE A 51 12.50 19.05 5.96
C ILE A 51 11.95 17.63 5.83
N LEU A 52 12.74 16.76 5.21
CA LEU A 52 12.43 15.34 5.10
C LEU A 52 12.97 14.59 6.33
N PRO A 53 12.31 13.49 6.74
CA PRO A 53 12.84 12.60 7.77
C PRO A 53 14.16 11.96 7.31
N ASP A 54 15.10 11.81 8.25
CA ASP A 54 16.44 11.22 7.99
C ASP A 54 16.37 9.68 8.06
N ALA A 55 15.62 9.09 7.12
CA ALA A 55 15.46 7.65 6.99
C ALA A 55 16.53 7.05 6.05
N PHE A 56 16.77 5.74 6.15
CA PHE A 56 17.69 5.02 5.26
C PHE A 56 17.36 5.25 3.78
N ALA A 57 16.06 5.22 3.42
CA ALA A 57 15.60 5.57 2.10
C ALA A 57 14.16 6.13 2.15
N ILE A 58 13.83 7.03 1.22
CA ILE A 58 12.49 7.59 1.05
C ILE A 58 12.05 7.39 -0.40
N ILE A 59 10.97 6.65 -0.59
CA ILE A 59 10.32 6.42 -1.88
C ILE A 59 8.99 7.16 -1.85
N ASN A 60 8.96 8.34 -2.42
CA ASN A 60 7.78 9.18 -2.52
C ASN A 60 7.85 10.00 -3.82
N PRO A 61 6.87 9.84 -4.74
CA PRO A 61 6.89 10.55 -6.02
C PRO A 61 6.68 12.05 -5.89
N THR A 62 6.13 12.53 -4.78
CA THR A 62 5.80 13.96 -4.57
C THR A 62 6.98 14.78 -4.04
N GLN A 63 8.13 14.16 -3.72
CA GLN A 63 9.35 14.89 -3.37
C GLN A 63 9.75 15.84 -4.50
N THR A 64 10.23 17.05 -4.14
CA THR A 64 10.59 18.10 -5.09
C THR A 64 11.63 17.65 -6.13
N GLN A 65 12.60 16.84 -5.72
CA GLN A 65 13.68 16.36 -6.61
C GLN A 65 13.36 15.02 -7.28
N CYS A 66 12.20 14.44 -7.03
CA CYS A 66 11.83 13.18 -7.64
C CYS A 66 11.44 13.38 -9.10
N ASN A 67 12.10 12.67 -10.01
CA ASN A 67 11.81 12.71 -11.44
C ASN A 67 10.80 11.66 -11.91
N TYR A 68 10.17 10.93 -10.99
CA TYR A 68 9.15 9.96 -11.37
C TYR A 68 7.95 10.67 -12.03
N PRO A 69 7.52 10.24 -13.23
CA PRO A 69 6.56 11.01 -14.02
C PRO A 69 5.16 11.05 -13.40
N ASN A 70 4.71 9.96 -12.78
CA ASN A 70 3.39 9.90 -12.17
C ASN A 70 3.44 10.35 -10.70
N LYS A 71 3.02 11.59 -10.43
CA LYS A 71 2.93 12.16 -9.09
C LYS A 71 1.67 11.75 -8.34
N ASN A 72 0.74 11.08 -9.01
CA ASN A 72 -0.58 10.73 -8.47
C ASN A 72 -0.66 9.26 -7.99
N LEU A 73 0.46 8.59 -7.75
CA LEU A 73 0.42 7.27 -7.13
C LEU A 73 -0.14 7.38 -5.71
N CYS A 74 -1.01 6.43 -5.32
CA CYS A 74 -1.42 6.24 -3.93
C CYS A 74 -0.38 5.39 -3.17
N GLY A 75 -0.52 5.27 -1.85
CA GLY A 75 0.43 4.52 -1.01
C GLY A 75 0.67 3.09 -1.48
N VAL A 76 -0.39 2.32 -1.81
CA VAL A 76 -0.23 0.97 -2.36
C VAL A 76 0.44 0.98 -3.75
N GLY A 77 0.21 2.01 -4.55
CA GLY A 77 0.90 2.20 -5.83
C GLY A 77 2.41 2.37 -5.64
N VAL A 78 2.83 3.18 -4.67
CA VAL A 78 4.25 3.36 -4.33
C VAL A 78 4.86 2.06 -3.81
N ALA A 79 4.18 1.33 -2.94
CA ALA A 79 4.61 0.02 -2.48
C ALA A 79 4.77 -0.99 -3.63
N PHE A 80 3.84 -0.98 -4.59
CA PHE A 80 3.93 -1.79 -5.79
C PHE A 80 5.15 -1.43 -6.64
N LYS A 81 5.51 -0.15 -6.76
CA LYS A 81 6.73 0.29 -7.46
C LYS A 81 7.99 -0.20 -6.75
N LEU A 82 8.03 -0.18 -5.42
CA LEU A 82 9.12 -0.78 -4.65
C LEU A 82 9.26 -2.27 -4.98
N CYS A 83 8.15 -3.02 -4.99
CA CYS A 83 8.17 -4.44 -5.37
C CYS A 83 8.71 -4.65 -6.80
N GLN A 84 8.29 -3.81 -7.77
CA GLN A 84 8.81 -3.87 -9.13
C GLN A 84 10.32 -3.63 -9.19
N GLY A 85 10.82 -2.62 -8.47
CA GLY A 85 12.25 -2.34 -8.38
C GLY A 85 13.05 -3.49 -7.77
N LEU A 86 12.53 -4.11 -6.70
CA LEU A 86 13.14 -5.28 -6.07
C LEU A 86 13.17 -6.49 -7.00
N TYR A 87 12.07 -6.77 -7.71
CA TYR A 87 12.03 -7.87 -8.68
C TYR A 87 13.06 -7.68 -9.79
N GLN A 88 13.18 -6.45 -10.31
CA GLN A 88 14.21 -6.13 -11.32
C GLN A 88 15.63 -6.34 -10.77
N SER A 89 15.92 -5.83 -9.57
CA SER A 89 17.26 -5.94 -8.98
C SER A 89 17.65 -7.39 -8.67
N LEU A 90 16.67 -8.24 -8.40
CA LEU A 90 16.84 -9.66 -8.10
C LEU A 90 16.72 -10.56 -9.36
N ASN A 91 16.62 -9.97 -10.56
CA ASN A 91 16.41 -10.68 -11.83
C ASN A 91 15.20 -11.63 -11.79
N LYS A 92 14.13 -11.27 -11.09
CA LYS A 92 12.87 -12.02 -11.06
C LYS A 92 11.92 -11.54 -12.14
N ASP A 93 10.99 -12.42 -12.51
CA ASP A 93 9.96 -12.08 -13.49
C ASP A 93 8.96 -11.06 -12.91
N ILE A 94 9.01 -9.84 -13.42
CA ILE A 94 8.13 -8.74 -13.00
C ILE A 94 6.65 -9.03 -13.30
N HIS A 95 6.34 -9.92 -14.25
CA HIS A 95 4.96 -10.32 -14.57
C HIS A 95 4.28 -11.07 -13.44
N GLU A 96 5.03 -11.69 -12.52
CA GLU A 96 4.45 -12.31 -11.32
C GLU A 96 3.70 -11.29 -10.46
N LEU A 97 4.12 -10.02 -10.49
CA LEU A 97 3.47 -8.94 -9.74
C LEU A 97 2.11 -8.54 -10.32
N GLU A 98 1.81 -8.88 -11.56
CA GLU A 98 0.49 -8.64 -12.17
C GLU A 98 -0.64 -9.35 -11.39
N ASN A 99 -0.32 -10.44 -10.69
CA ASN A 99 -1.27 -11.15 -9.83
C ASN A 99 -1.78 -10.32 -8.62
N TYR A 100 -1.14 -9.20 -8.31
CA TYR A 100 -1.51 -8.30 -7.20
C TYR A 100 -2.21 -7.03 -7.69
N LEU A 101 -2.43 -6.88 -9.00
CA LEU A 101 -3.01 -5.67 -9.57
C LEU A 101 -4.44 -5.41 -9.10
N ASP A 102 -5.19 -6.43 -8.72
CA ASP A 102 -6.53 -6.29 -8.14
C ASP A 102 -6.49 -5.56 -6.79
N ILE A 103 -5.53 -5.90 -5.91
CA ILE A 103 -5.31 -5.22 -4.63
C ILE A 103 -4.82 -3.79 -4.87
N VAL A 104 -3.88 -3.59 -5.80
CA VAL A 104 -3.36 -2.26 -6.13
C VAL A 104 -4.46 -1.38 -6.73
N ALA A 105 -5.31 -1.93 -7.59
CA ALA A 105 -6.47 -1.23 -8.14
C ALA A 105 -7.46 -0.82 -7.06
N LEU A 106 -7.77 -1.74 -6.14
CA LEU A 106 -8.66 -1.47 -5.01
C LEU A 106 -8.17 -0.27 -4.19
N GLY A 107 -6.89 -0.28 -3.77
CA GLY A 107 -6.32 0.81 -2.98
C GLY A 107 -6.23 2.12 -3.78
N THR A 108 -5.88 2.06 -5.08
CA THR A 108 -5.83 3.24 -5.95
C THR A 108 -7.19 3.93 -6.07
N ILE A 109 -8.28 3.15 -6.17
CA ILE A 109 -9.65 3.69 -6.22
C ILE A 109 -10.08 4.21 -4.84
N ALA A 110 -9.78 3.44 -3.79
CA ALA A 110 -10.17 3.79 -2.42
C ALA A 110 -9.54 5.09 -1.91
N ASP A 111 -8.34 5.39 -2.38
CA ASP A 111 -7.59 6.61 -2.05
C ASP A 111 -8.00 7.84 -2.89
N ILE A 112 -8.91 7.64 -3.85
CA ILE A 112 -9.50 8.70 -4.68
C ILE A 112 -8.44 9.50 -5.46
N VAL A 113 -7.31 8.91 -5.80
CA VAL A 113 -6.30 9.55 -6.65
C VAL A 113 -6.74 9.63 -8.11
N PRO A 114 -6.24 10.59 -8.92
CA PRO A 114 -6.58 10.70 -10.33
C PRO A 114 -6.29 9.40 -11.10
N LEU A 115 -7.32 8.87 -11.78
CA LEU A 115 -7.22 7.65 -12.60
C LEU A 115 -6.71 7.98 -14.02
N VAL A 116 -5.52 8.56 -14.09
CA VAL A 116 -4.81 8.92 -15.32
C VAL A 116 -3.57 8.06 -15.48
N ASP A 117 -2.96 8.07 -16.65
CA ASP A 117 -1.68 7.44 -16.97
C ASP A 117 -1.53 6.01 -16.39
N GLU A 118 -0.59 5.81 -15.48
CA GLU A 118 -0.28 4.53 -14.87
C GLU A 118 -1.42 4.04 -13.95
N ASN A 119 -2.02 4.93 -13.17
CA ASN A 119 -3.16 4.59 -12.31
C ASN A 119 -4.31 4.01 -13.11
N ARG A 120 -4.61 4.61 -14.27
CA ARG A 120 -5.64 4.10 -15.18
C ARG A 120 -5.32 2.70 -15.68
N ARG A 121 -4.05 2.43 -16.03
CA ARG A 121 -3.61 1.09 -16.49
C ARG A 121 -3.71 0.05 -15.40
N ILE A 122 -3.26 0.39 -14.18
CA ILE A 122 -3.34 -0.47 -12.99
C ILE A 122 -4.80 -0.83 -12.71
N VAL A 123 -5.67 0.18 -12.61
CA VAL A 123 -7.09 -0.04 -12.32
C VAL A 123 -7.76 -0.85 -13.41
N LYS A 124 -7.52 -0.55 -14.69
CA LYS A 124 -8.10 -1.31 -15.81
C LYS A 124 -7.69 -2.78 -15.77
N LYS A 125 -6.39 -3.07 -15.56
CA LYS A 125 -5.89 -4.46 -15.49
C LYS A 125 -6.38 -5.17 -14.22
N GLY A 126 -6.33 -4.50 -13.08
CA GLY A 126 -6.70 -5.09 -11.80
C GLY A 126 -8.20 -5.44 -11.71
N LEU A 127 -9.08 -4.57 -12.20
CA LEU A 127 -10.51 -4.86 -12.21
C LEU A 127 -10.91 -5.91 -13.27
N ALA A 128 -10.13 -6.05 -14.35
CA ALA A 128 -10.38 -7.07 -15.36
C ALA A 128 -10.07 -8.49 -14.90
N ASN A 129 -9.28 -8.66 -13.85
CA ASN A 129 -8.85 -9.97 -13.35
C ASN A 129 -8.74 -9.98 -11.82
N ILE A 130 -9.87 -9.90 -11.15
CA ILE A 130 -9.94 -9.97 -9.69
C ILE A 130 -9.78 -11.43 -9.26
N GLN A 131 -8.66 -11.73 -8.58
CA GLN A 131 -8.34 -13.07 -8.08
C GLN A 131 -8.36 -13.16 -6.55
N ASN A 132 -8.18 -12.03 -5.85
CA ASN A 132 -8.16 -11.99 -4.41
C ASN A 132 -9.53 -12.36 -3.84
N LEU A 133 -9.55 -13.43 -3.02
CA LEU A 133 -10.78 -13.98 -2.45
C LEU A 133 -11.50 -12.96 -1.54
N GLY A 134 -10.76 -12.15 -0.79
CA GLY A 134 -11.33 -11.14 0.07
C GLY A 134 -12.06 -10.04 -0.74
N ILE A 135 -11.47 -9.63 -1.87
CA ILE A 135 -12.13 -8.67 -2.78
C ILE A 135 -13.42 -9.28 -3.36
N LYS A 136 -13.36 -10.53 -3.83
CA LYS A 136 -14.54 -11.25 -4.35
C LYS A 136 -15.63 -11.33 -3.30
N THR A 137 -15.30 -11.73 -2.08
CA THR A 137 -16.27 -11.80 -0.97
C THR A 137 -16.91 -10.44 -0.67
N LEU A 138 -16.13 -9.36 -0.71
CA LEU A 138 -16.69 -8.02 -0.51
C LEU A 138 -17.61 -7.58 -1.65
N ILE A 139 -17.29 -7.94 -2.90
CA ILE A 139 -18.14 -7.72 -4.07
C ILE A 139 -19.47 -8.44 -3.90
N GLU A 140 -19.43 -9.71 -3.47
CA GLU A 140 -20.61 -10.52 -3.18
C GLU A 140 -21.46 -9.91 -2.06
N ILE A 141 -20.86 -9.51 -0.93
CA ILE A 141 -21.54 -8.82 0.18
C ILE A 141 -22.23 -7.52 -0.29
N CYS A 142 -21.64 -6.86 -1.28
CA CYS A 142 -22.23 -5.66 -1.88
C CYS A 142 -23.36 -5.98 -2.87
N ASN A 143 -23.64 -7.25 -3.16
CA ASN A 143 -24.56 -7.72 -4.21
C ASN A 143 -24.21 -7.16 -5.60
N TYR A 144 -22.93 -7.06 -5.93
CA TYR A 144 -22.47 -6.68 -7.26
C TYR A 144 -22.15 -7.91 -8.10
N ASP A 145 -22.38 -7.81 -9.42
CA ASP A 145 -21.99 -8.82 -10.38
C ASP A 145 -20.45 -8.80 -10.57
N GLU A 146 -19.78 -9.90 -10.20
CA GLU A 146 -18.33 -10.07 -10.31
C GLU A 146 -17.82 -9.85 -11.74
N ASN A 147 -18.63 -10.16 -12.76
CA ASN A 147 -18.26 -10.02 -14.18
C ASN A 147 -18.39 -8.59 -14.70
N ASN A 148 -18.99 -7.68 -13.91
CA ASN A 148 -19.26 -6.30 -14.34
C ASN A 148 -18.83 -5.27 -13.28
N ILE A 149 -17.68 -5.49 -12.67
CA ILE A 149 -17.12 -4.57 -11.67
C ILE A 149 -16.51 -3.36 -12.34
N ASN A 150 -16.82 -2.19 -11.80
CA ASN A 150 -16.26 -0.90 -12.22
C ASN A 150 -15.76 -0.07 -11.03
N THR A 151 -15.14 1.07 -11.33
CA THR A 151 -14.58 1.96 -10.30
C THR A 151 -15.62 2.49 -9.32
N GLY A 152 -16.86 2.72 -9.77
CA GLY A 152 -17.96 3.15 -8.89
C GLY A 152 -18.35 2.07 -7.88
N HIS A 153 -18.43 0.81 -8.29
CA HIS A 153 -18.69 -0.32 -7.38
C HIS A 153 -17.62 -0.43 -6.30
N ILE A 154 -16.36 -0.25 -6.67
CA ILE A 154 -15.26 -0.25 -5.70
C ILE A 154 -15.31 0.99 -4.80
N GLY A 155 -15.36 2.19 -5.38
CA GLY A 155 -15.26 3.45 -4.62
C GLY A 155 -16.43 3.70 -3.67
N PHE A 156 -17.66 3.36 -4.07
CA PHE A 156 -18.87 3.62 -3.28
C PHE A 156 -19.41 2.38 -2.53
N GLY A 157 -18.99 1.19 -2.91
CA GLY A 157 -19.44 -0.05 -2.28
C GLY A 157 -18.36 -0.72 -1.43
N VAL A 158 -17.29 -1.17 -2.06
CA VAL A 158 -16.25 -1.99 -1.41
C VAL A 158 -15.35 -1.16 -0.48
N ALA A 159 -14.80 -0.05 -0.97
CA ALA A 159 -13.84 0.77 -0.22
C ALA A 159 -14.40 1.35 1.10
N PRO A 160 -15.65 1.86 1.17
CA PRO A 160 -16.22 2.32 2.43
C PRO A 160 -16.35 1.22 3.49
N ARG A 161 -16.63 -0.01 3.07
CA ARG A 161 -16.72 -1.17 3.99
C ARG A 161 -15.37 -1.55 4.57
N LEU A 162 -14.32 -1.52 3.75
CA LEU A 162 -12.94 -1.72 4.20
C LEU A 162 -12.52 -0.63 5.21
N ASN A 163 -12.77 0.62 4.87
CA ASN A 163 -12.46 1.75 5.74
C ASN A 163 -13.21 1.68 7.08
N ALA A 164 -14.49 1.28 7.06
CA ALA A 164 -15.28 1.10 8.27
C ALA A 164 -14.72 -0.04 9.15
N ALA A 165 -14.36 -1.18 8.55
CA ALA A 165 -13.75 -2.30 9.28
C ALA A 165 -12.44 -1.90 9.96
N GLY A 166 -11.59 -1.12 9.29
CA GLY A 166 -10.33 -0.60 9.87
C GLY A 166 -10.52 0.38 11.04
N ARG A 167 -11.69 1.02 11.14
CA ARG A 167 -12.03 1.93 12.26
C ARG A 167 -12.70 1.25 13.44
N LEU A 168 -13.38 0.13 13.22
CA LEU A 168 -14.20 -0.53 14.24
C LEU A 168 -13.46 -1.67 14.97
N THR A 169 -12.47 -2.27 14.34
CA THR A 169 -11.73 -3.41 14.89
C THR A 169 -10.24 -3.26 14.65
N HIS A 170 -9.43 -3.98 15.46
CA HIS A 170 -8.00 -4.11 15.16
C HIS A 170 -7.79 -4.56 13.72
N ALA A 171 -6.67 -4.16 13.10
CA ALA A 171 -6.27 -4.45 11.72
C ALA A 171 -6.39 -5.94 11.29
N SER A 172 -6.62 -6.85 12.23
CA SER A 172 -6.94 -8.26 12.00
C SER A 172 -8.20 -8.50 11.14
N ALA A 173 -9.15 -7.56 11.11
CA ALA A 173 -10.31 -7.68 10.21
C ALA A 173 -9.92 -7.54 8.72
N LEU A 174 -8.84 -6.84 8.43
CA LEU A 174 -8.24 -6.74 7.09
C LEU A 174 -7.50 -8.01 6.68
N PHE A 175 -7.30 -8.96 7.58
CA PHE A 175 -6.74 -10.28 7.30
C PHE A 175 -7.55 -11.08 6.28
N LEU A 176 -8.84 -10.80 6.11
CA LEU A 176 -9.68 -11.44 5.11
C LEU A 176 -9.17 -11.20 3.68
N LEU A 177 -8.51 -10.08 3.42
CA LEU A 177 -7.87 -9.82 2.13
C LEU A 177 -6.60 -10.65 1.91
N ARG A 178 -6.08 -11.27 2.96
CA ARG A 178 -4.83 -12.04 2.94
C ARG A 178 -5.03 -13.53 2.68
N ILE A 179 -6.27 -14.04 2.74
CA ILE A 179 -6.53 -15.47 2.60
C ILE A 179 -6.41 -15.87 1.13
N ASN A 180 -5.33 -16.43 0.77
CA ASN A 180 -5.01 -17.39 -0.25
C ASN A 180 -3.85 -17.08 -1.19
N ARG A 181 -2.65 -16.95 -0.69
CA ARG A 181 -1.46 -17.30 -1.49
C ARG A 181 -0.19 -17.32 -0.66
N THR A 182 -0.04 -18.14 0.33
CA THR A 182 1.26 -18.76 0.67
C THR A 182 1.23 -19.42 2.04
N SER A 183 1.83 -20.56 2.13
CA SER A 183 2.16 -21.35 3.30
C SER A 183 3.35 -20.77 4.11
N SER A 184 3.49 -19.46 4.23
CA SER A 184 4.51 -18.84 5.07
C SER A 184 3.92 -17.68 5.88
N PRO A 185 4.04 -17.68 7.22
CA PRO A 185 3.48 -16.65 8.06
C PRO A 185 4.39 -15.41 8.07
N LEU A 186 4.12 -14.45 7.18
CA LEU A 186 4.56 -13.08 7.43
C LEU A 186 3.77 -12.56 8.64
N LYS A 187 4.43 -12.32 9.76
CA LYS A 187 3.80 -11.66 10.91
C LYS A 187 3.59 -10.18 10.56
N VAL A 188 2.33 -9.78 10.40
CA VAL A 188 1.92 -8.38 10.37
C VAL A 188 1.65 -7.97 11.80
N VAL A 189 2.30 -6.93 12.25
CA VAL A 189 2.09 -6.29 13.56
C VAL A 189 1.18 -5.09 13.40
#